data_920186f2ab76f60a3511b880dc21db0f
#
_entry.id   920186f2ab76f60a3511b880dc21db0f
#
_cell.length_a   1.000
_cell.length_b   1.000
_cell.length_c   1.000
_cell.angle_alpha   90.00
_cell.angle_beta   90.00
_cell.angle_gamma   90.00
#
_symmetry.space_group_name_H-M   'P 1'
#
loop_
_entity.id
_entity.type
_entity.pdbx_description
1 polymer ?
#
loop_
_entity_poly.entity_id
_entity_poly.type
_entity_poly.pdbx_seq_one_letter_code
_entity_poly.pdbx_strand_id
1 'polypeptide(L)'
;MSNKKYNFIIGLLLCIFLSSCSWFGESTEPENDSYKAGKKALSEGKFELAKAKLREITPESPYYPQAVWLIQKVPFKKGIDAYEKQQFEVAISEFSKVPLHGEYYTEAQHFLDLINYEMLYDQLQISSKNSHHSKSSQGKKAERIKFNYDIVLITKLVDIAEKMGDAKKKLESFDIVISGIKHSSSRSQTEDFLMLLEKIVSRNKEKSIHEKALNFLLADFGKLYQKVEIRSQVFQLVGNLKMDLM
;
A
#
# COMPACT_ATOMS: atom_id res chain seq x y z
N MET A 1 -58.21 24.34 36.42
CA MET A 1 -57.67 25.57 35.78
C MET A 1 -56.14 25.46 35.88
N SER A 2 -55.36 25.54 34.81
CA SER A 2 -53.90 25.84 34.78
C SER A 2 -53.05 25.09 33.80
N ASN A 3 -53.53 24.40 32.78
CA ASN A 3 -52.63 23.78 31.80
C ASN A 3 -52.42 24.65 30.50
N LYS A 4 -53.20 25.72 30.31
CA LYS A 4 -53.06 26.57 29.12
C LYS A 4 -51.91 27.57 29.18
N LYS A 5 -51.47 27.94 30.39
CA LYS A 5 -50.36 28.94 30.56
C LYS A 5 -48.99 28.30 30.32
N TYR A 6 -48.81 27.01 30.63
CA TYR A 6 -47.53 26.31 30.40
C TYR A 6 -47.26 26.02 28.91
N ASN A 7 -48.30 25.71 28.15
CA ASN A 7 -48.16 25.45 26.73
C ASN A 7 -47.79 26.73 25.94
N PHE A 8 -48.21 27.92 26.43
CA PHE A 8 -47.87 29.19 25.79
C PHE A 8 -46.41 29.58 26.07
N ILE A 9 -45.91 29.33 27.28
CA ILE A 9 -44.51 29.58 27.66
C ILE A 9 -43.55 28.63 26.92
N ILE A 10 -43.90 27.34 26.78
CA ILE A 10 -43.10 26.37 26.06
C ILE A 10 -43.06 26.71 24.55
N GLY A 11 -44.18 27.14 23.98
CA GLY A 11 -44.24 27.61 22.58
C GLY A 11 -43.36 28.83 22.31
N LEU A 12 -43.37 29.79 23.27
CA LEU A 12 -42.55 31.00 23.15
C LEU A 12 -41.05 30.72 23.30
N LEU A 13 -40.65 29.81 24.21
CA LEU A 13 -39.28 29.35 24.34
C LEU A 13 -38.80 28.54 23.13
N LEU A 14 -39.66 27.73 22.51
CA LEU A 14 -39.31 27.00 21.29
C LEU A 14 -39.06 27.94 20.09
N CYS A 15 -39.85 29.02 19.99
CA CYS A 15 -39.66 30.01 18.94
C CYS A 15 -38.36 30.84 19.09
N ILE A 16 -37.88 31.06 20.33
CA ILE A 16 -36.62 31.78 20.59
C ILE A 16 -35.41 30.87 20.24
N PHE A 17 -35.53 29.56 20.47
CA PHE A 17 -34.48 28.63 20.08
C PHE A 17 -34.38 28.40 18.56
N LEU A 18 -35.46 28.52 17.83
CA LEU A 18 -35.48 28.38 16.36
C LEU A 18 -34.97 29.63 15.64
N SER A 19 -35.00 30.80 16.31
CA SER A 19 -34.51 32.08 15.74
C SER A 19 -32.99 32.28 15.90
N SER A 20 -32.33 31.50 16.78
CA SER A 20 -30.89 31.64 17.02
C SER A 20 -30.00 30.78 16.11
N CYS A 21 -30.58 29.94 15.27
CA CYS A 21 -29.81 29.11 14.28
C CYS A 21 -29.50 29.83 12.96
N SER A 22 -29.91 31.12 12.78
CA SER A 22 -29.67 31.87 11.53
C SER A 22 -28.47 32.80 11.57
N TRP A 23 -27.69 32.81 12.65
CA TRP A 23 -26.52 33.70 12.73
C TRP A 23 -25.16 33.01 12.57
N PHE A 24 -25.11 31.79 12.12
CA PHE A 24 -23.97 31.32 11.38
C PHE A 24 -24.20 31.70 9.91
N GLY A 25 -24.25 33.00 9.65
CA GLY A 25 -24.05 33.54 8.33
C GLY A 25 -22.67 33.05 7.90
N GLU A 26 -22.67 32.10 7.00
CA GLU A 26 -21.53 31.78 6.15
C GLU A 26 -21.07 33.14 5.60
N SER A 27 -19.97 33.67 6.15
CA SER A 27 -19.34 34.89 5.65
C SER A 27 -18.92 34.54 4.23
N THR A 28 -19.77 34.79 3.27
CA THR A 28 -19.45 34.76 1.85
C THR A 28 -18.54 35.96 1.54
N GLU A 29 -17.35 35.98 2.14
CA GLU A 29 -16.28 36.75 1.55
C GLU A 29 -16.10 36.24 0.13
N PRO A 30 -16.07 37.11 -0.88
CA PRO A 30 -15.92 36.69 -2.27
C PRO A 30 -14.62 35.88 -2.37
N GLU A 31 -14.78 34.58 -2.56
CA GLU A 31 -13.65 33.68 -2.75
C GLU A 31 -12.81 34.20 -3.91
N ASN A 32 -11.52 34.35 -3.70
CA ASN A 32 -10.62 34.86 -4.72
C ASN A 32 -10.74 33.98 -6.01
N ASP A 33 -10.95 34.62 -7.16
CA ASP A 33 -11.17 33.92 -8.43
C ASP A 33 -10.01 32.99 -8.80
N SER A 34 -8.77 33.38 -8.48
CA SER A 34 -7.59 32.53 -8.70
C SER A 34 -7.60 31.31 -7.78
N TYR A 35 -8.10 31.43 -6.54
CA TYR A 35 -8.26 30.32 -5.62
C TYR A 35 -9.32 29.33 -6.11
N LYS A 36 -10.49 29.81 -6.53
CA LYS A 36 -11.55 28.98 -7.14
C LYS A 36 -11.06 28.27 -8.39
N ALA A 37 -10.40 29.00 -9.30
CA ALA A 37 -9.84 28.44 -10.52
C ALA A 37 -8.78 27.37 -10.23
N GLY A 38 -7.91 27.61 -9.24
CA GLY A 38 -6.90 26.66 -8.79
C GLY A 38 -7.50 25.39 -8.22
N LYS A 39 -8.49 25.49 -7.32
CA LYS A 39 -9.24 24.33 -6.78
C LYS A 39 -9.92 23.52 -7.89
N LYS A 40 -10.61 24.20 -8.81
CA LYS A 40 -11.27 23.58 -9.94
C LYS A 40 -10.27 22.84 -10.83
N ALA A 41 -9.18 23.50 -11.21
CA ALA A 41 -8.13 22.90 -12.02
C ALA A 41 -7.51 21.64 -11.33
N LEU A 42 -7.34 21.68 -9.99
CA LEU A 42 -6.84 20.55 -9.22
C LEU A 42 -7.82 19.36 -9.23
N SER A 43 -9.12 19.63 -9.12
CA SER A 43 -10.16 18.59 -9.20
C SER A 43 -10.29 17.96 -10.60
N GLU A 44 -9.95 18.72 -11.64
CA GLU A 44 -9.96 18.28 -13.04
C GLU A 44 -8.63 17.59 -13.46
N GLY A 45 -7.67 17.41 -12.55
CA GLY A 45 -6.36 16.83 -12.86
C GLY A 45 -5.44 17.76 -13.69
N LYS A 46 -5.80 19.04 -13.83
CA LYS A 46 -5.01 20.07 -14.53
C LYS A 46 -3.95 20.67 -13.60
N PHE A 47 -2.98 19.84 -13.18
CA PHE A 47 -2.06 20.13 -12.07
C PHE A 47 -1.21 21.39 -12.28
N GLU A 48 -0.68 21.61 -13.49
CA GLU A 48 0.17 22.78 -13.77
C GLU A 48 -0.67 24.07 -13.77
N LEU A 49 -1.89 24.02 -14.30
CA LEU A 49 -2.83 25.14 -14.24
C LEU A 49 -3.25 25.43 -12.80
N ALA A 50 -3.54 24.41 -12.02
CA ALA A 50 -3.87 24.54 -10.60
C ALA A 50 -2.75 25.27 -9.85
N LYS A 51 -1.52 24.82 -10.03
CA LYS A 51 -0.34 25.43 -9.40
C LYS A 51 -0.11 26.86 -9.84
N ALA A 52 -0.29 27.15 -11.14
CA ALA A 52 -0.17 28.51 -11.67
C ALA A 52 -1.20 29.43 -11.03
N LYS A 53 -2.49 29.04 -11.00
CA LYS A 53 -3.58 29.82 -10.42
C LYS A 53 -3.42 30.05 -8.91
N LEU A 54 -3.01 29.03 -8.17
CA LEU A 54 -2.79 29.14 -6.73
C LEU A 54 -1.59 30.03 -6.39
N ARG A 55 -0.57 30.13 -7.26
CA ARG A 55 0.58 31.02 -7.09
C ARG A 55 0.27 32.51 -7.36
N GLU A 56 -0.83 32.82 -8.04
CA GLU A 56 -1.29 34.18 -8.24
C GLU A 56 -1.80 34.83 -6.91
N ILE A 57 -2.04 34.00 -5.88
CA ILE A 57 -2.57 34.46 -4.60
C ILE A 57 -1.42 35.02 -3.76
N THR A 58 -1.53 36.32 -3.39
CA THR A 58 -0.50 37.02 -2.62
C THR A 58 -0.57 36.68 -1.13
N PRO A 59 0.54 36.84 -0.38
CA PRO A 59 0.57 36.59 1.07
C PRO A 59 -0.45 37.35 1.90
N GLU A 60 -0.92 38.51 1.41
CA GLU A 60 -1.91 39.36 2.07
C GLU A 60 -3.33 38.80 1.94
N SER A 61 -3.56 37.89 1.04
CA SER A 61 -4.87 37.28 0.82
C SER A 61 -5.23 36.33 1.98
N PRO A 62 -6.47 36.37 2.48
CA PRO A 62 -6.95 35.38 3.47
C PRO A 62 -6.91 33.95 2.96
N TYR A 63 -6.85 33.73 1.64
CA TYR A 63 -6.76 32.44 0.99
C TYR A 63 -5.32 31.94 0.80
N TYR A 64 -4.30 32.74 1.15
CA TYR A 64 -2.91 32.36 0.93
C TYR A 64 -2.49 31.07 1.67
N PRO A 65 -2.81 30.86 2.96
CA PRO A 65 -2.45 29.63 3.65
C PRO A 65 -3.06 28.38 2.98
N GLN A 66 -4.32 28.47 2.56
CA GLN A 66 -5.01 27.39 1.87
C GLN A 66 -4.43 27.14 0.47
N ALA A 67 -4.03 28.19 -0.24
CA ALA A 67 -3.38 28.08 -1.55
C ALA A 67 -2.03 27.37 -1.44
N VAL A 68 -1.21 27.75 -0.44
CA VAL A 68 0.07 27.08 -0.16
C VAL A 68 -0.14 25.60 0.14
N TRP A 69 -1.13 25.28 0.97
CA TRP A 69 -1.49 23.89 1.29
C TRP A 69 -1.90 23.11 0.03
N LEU A 70 -2.74 23.69 -0.83
CA LEU A 70 -3.14 23.05 -2.09
C LEU A 70 -1.95 22.84 -3.04
N ILE A 71 -1.02 23.82 -3.12
CA ILE A 71 0.20 23.68 -3.92
C ILE A 71 1.06 22.51 -3.44
N GLN A 72 1.20 22.34 -2.11
CA GLN A 72 1.95 21.21 -1.53
C GLN A 72 1.27 19.86 -1.79
N LYS A 73 -0.05 19.84 -1.96
CA LYS A 73 -0.83 18.64 -2.32
C LYS A 73 -0.68 18.22 -3.78
N VAL A 74 -0.30 19.14 -4.69
CA VAL A 74 -0.21 18.85 -6.13
C VAL A 74 0.67 17.65 -6.45
N PRO A 75 1.92 17.54 -5.95
CA PRO A 75 2.78 16.39 -6.26
C PRO A 75 2.12 15.06 -5.86
N PHE A 76 1.50 15.01 -4.69
CA PHE A 76 0.81 13.82 -4.22
C PHE A 76 -0.34 13.41 -5.15
N LYS A 77 -1.21 14.36 -5.53
CA LYS A 77 -2.33 14.11 -6.45
C LYS A 77 -1.85 13.68 -7.85
N LYS A 78 -0.78 14.31 -8.35
CA LYS A 78 -0.17 13.96 -9.63
C LYS A 78 0.49 12.57 -9.58
N GLY A 79 1.09 12.22 -8.45
CA GLY A 79 1.62 10.89 -8.20
C GLY A 79 0.55 9.81 -8.24
N ILE A 80 -0.62 10.04 -7.60
CA ILE A 80 -1.77 9.12 -7.66
C ILE A 80 -2.26 8.96 -9.10
N ASP A 81 -2.49 10.07 -9.83
CA ASP A 81 -2.96 10.02 -11.23
C ASP A 81 -2.00 9.23 -12.13
N ALA A 82 -0.69 9.41 -11.93
CA ALA A 82 0.33 8.64 -12.65
C ALA A 82 0.33 7.16 -12.25
N TYR A 83 0.15 6.84 -10.96
CA TYR A 83 0.07 5.47 -10.46
C TYR A 83 -1.14 4.72 -11.04
N GLU A 84 -2.32 5.34 -11.04
CA GLU A 84 -3.54 4.77 -11.63
C GLU A 84 -3.40 4.49 -13.13
N LYS A 85 -2.56 5.27 -13.83
CA LYS A 85 -2.20 5.08 -15.24
C LYS A 85 -1.03 4.11 -15.45
N GLN A 86 -0.52 3.48 -14.40
CA GLN A 86 0.65 2.59 -14.41
C GLN A 86 1.94 3.27 -14.94
N GLN A 87 2.03 4.60 -14.81
CA GLN A 87 3.20 5.41 -15.17
C GLN A 87 4.13 5.50 -13.95
N PHE A 88 4.71 4.37 -13.56
CA PHE A 88 5.42 4.23 -12.27
C PHE A 88 6.59 5.18 -12.11
N GLU A 89 7.40 5.42 -13.15
CA GLU A 89 8.52 6.36 -13.10
C GLU A 89 8.04 7.79 -12.83
N VAL A 90 6.92 8.19 -13.45
CA VAL A 90 6.30 9.50 -13.20
C VAL A 90 5.75 9.57 -11.78
N ALA A 91 5.05 8.53 -11.34
CA ALA A 91 4.51 8.45 -9.98
C ALA A 91 5.62 8.55 -8.92
N ILE A 92 6.71 7.80 -9.07
CA ILE A 92 7.90 7.89 -8.19
C ILE A 92 8.45 9.31 -8.15
N SER A 93 8.63 9.93 -9.33
CA SER A 93 9.14 11.31 -9.44
C SER A 93 8.24 12.30 -8.71
N GLU A 94 6.92 12.17 -8.82
CA GLU A 94 5.98 13.09 -8.19
C GLU A 94 5.85 12.82 -6.67
N PHE A 95 5.74 11.57 -6.21
CA PHE A 95 5.71 11.25 -4.79
C PHE A 95 6.99 11.68 -4.06
N SER A 96 8.15 11.60 -4.71
CA SER A 96 9.43 12.08 -4.15
C SER A 96 9.50 13.59 -3.93
N LYS A 97 8.61 14.38 -4.55
CA LYS A 97 8.50 15.83 -4.34
C LYS A 97 7.61 16.22 -3.16
N VAL A 98 6.90 15.25 -2.56
CA VAL A 98 6.06 15.51 -1.40
C VAL A 98 6.94 15.88 -0.20
N PRO A 99 6.69 17.02 0.46
CA PRO A 99 7.53 17.51 1.57
C PRO A 99 7.60 16.52 2.73
N LEU A 100 8.80 16.32 3.30
CA LEU A 100 9.11 15.39 4.39
C LEU A 100 8.18 15.50 5.62
N HIS A 101 7.71 16.70 5.93
CA HIS A 101 6.81 16.97 7.05
C HIS A 101 5.40 17.39 6.56
N GLY A 102 5.11 17.16 5.28
CA GLY A 102 3.79 17.44 4.72
C GLY A 102 2.75 16.40 5.13
N GLU A 103 1.49 16.83 5.14
CA GLU A 103 0.34 15.97 5.49
C GLU A 103 0.30 14.64 4.71
N TYR A 104 0.75 14.66 3.45
CA TYR A 104 0.69 13.50 2.54
C TYR A 104 2.00 12.71 2.45
N TYR A 105 2.98 13.00 3.32
CA TYR A 105 4.29 12.36 3.22
C TYR A 105 4.23 10.83 3.48
N THR A 106 3.52 10.45 4.54
CA THR A 106 3.39 9.03 4.91
C THR A 106 2.68 8.23 3.81
N GLU A 107 1.61 8.79 3.26
CA GLU A 107 0.88 8.16 2.17
C GLU A 107 1.72 8.08 0.89
N ALA A 108 2.49 9.14 0.58
CA ALA A 108 3.40 9.14 -0.56
C ALA A 108 4.49 8.05 -0.41
N GLN A 109 5.05 7.88 0.79
CA GLN A 109 5.99 6.80 1.07
C GLN A 109 5.35 5.41 0.92
N HIS A 110 4.10 5.25 1.35
CA HIS A 110 3.37 4.01 1.16
C HIS A 110 3.18 3.69 -0.34
N PHE A 111 2.83 4.68 -1.18
CA PHE A 111 2.74 4.49 -2.63
C PHE A 111 4.09 4.16 -3.26
N LEU A 112 5.19 4.78 -2.81
CA LEU A 112 6.54 4.44 -3.27
C LEU A 112 6.91 2.99 -2.94
N ASP A 113 6.60 2.52 -1.73
CA ASP A 113 6.82 1.13 -1.35
C ASP A 113 5.93 0.18 -2.19
N LEU A 114 4.68 0.54 -2.45
CA LEU A 114 3.76 -0.24 -3.29
C LEU A 114 4.26 -0.35 -4.74
N ILE A 115 4.69 0.75 -5.34
CA ILE A 115 5.26 0.75 -6.69
C ILE A 115 6.51 -0.12 -6.74
N ASN A 116 7.42 0.03 -5.77
CA ASN A 116 8.62 -0.79 -5.70
C ASN A 116 8.28 -2.28 -5.57
N TYR A 117 7.26 -2.63 -4.78
CA TYR A 117 6.78 -4.00 -4.67
C TYR A 117 6.28 -4.52 -6.02
N GLU A 118 5.42 -3.78 -6.70
CA GLU A 118 4.84 -4.18 -7.99
C GLU A 118 5.91 -4.33 -9.07
N MET A 119 6.86 -3.40 -9.16
CA MET A 119 7.98 -3.49 -10.11
C MET A 119 8.87 -4.72 -9.85
N LEU A 120 9.19 -5.03 -8.59
CA LEU A 120 9.96 -6.23 -8.25
C LEU A 120 9.18 -7.51 -8.55
N TYR A 121 7.88 -7.51 -8.25
CA TYR A 121 6.99 -8.64 -8.53
C TYR A 121 6.93 -8.93 -10.04
N ASP A 122 6.77 -7.89 -10.86
CA ASP A 122 6.77 -8.01 -12.31
C ASP A 122 8.13 -8.48 -12.86
N GLN A 123 9.24 -7.97 -12.30
CA GLN A 123 10.58 -8.41 -12.69
C GLN A 123 10.78 -9.90 -12.43
N LEU A 124 10.29 -10.42 -11.30
CA LEU A 124 10.32 -11.85 -10.99
C LEU A 124 9.47 -12.68 -11.96
N GLN A 125 8.37 -12.13 -12.48
CA GLN A 125 7.52 -12.79 -13.47
C GLN A 125 8.13 -12.77 -14.89
N ILE A 126 8.68 -11.65 -15.35
CA ILE A 126 9.22 -11.48 -16.71
C ILE A 126 10.44 -12.36 -16.96
N SER A 127 11.32 -12.50 -15.98
CA SER A 127 12.50 -13.38 -16.09
C SER A 127 12.13 -14.84 -16.36
N SER A 128 10.89 -15.23 -16.04
CA SER A 128 10.37 -16.56 -16.34
C SER A 128 9.91 -16.75 -17.80
N LYS A 129 9.45 -15.70 -18.46
CA LYS A 129 8.98 -15.74 -19.85
C LYS A 129 10.13 -15.89 -20.85
N ASN A 130 11.29 -15.29 -20.54
CA ASN A 130 12.46 -15.31 -21.42
C ASN A 130 13.23 -16.64 -21.44
N SER A 131 12.98 -17.56 -20.49
CA SER A 131 13.64 -18.89 -20.46
C SER A 131 13.04 -19.92 -21.40
N HIS A 132 11.96 -19.60 -22.14
CA HIS A 132 11.28 -20.52 -23.06
C HIS A 132 11.11 -19.97 -24.48
N HIS A 133 12.25 -19.73 -25.18
CA HIS A 133 12.27 -19.80 -26.64
C HIS A 133 12.67 -21.21 -27.07
N SER A 134 11.84 -22.22 -26.80
CA SER A 134 11.87 -23.48 -27.53
C SER A 134 10.44 -23.92 -27.81
N LYS A 135 10.18 -24.01 -29.11
CA LYS A 135 8.93 -24.41 -29.75
C LYS A 135 8.36 -25.69 -29.15
N SER A 136 7.12 -25.71 -28.70
CA SER A 136 6.22 -26.81 -28.99
C SER A 136 4.76 -26.38 -28.82
N SER A 137 4.00 -26.72 -29.83
CA SER A 137 2.58 -26.53 -30.03
C SER A 137 1.72 -27.34 -29.06
N GLN A 138 0.53 -26.83 -28.83
CA GLN A 138 -0.71 -27.48 -28.37
C GLN A 138 -0.92 -27.65 -26.86
N GLY A 139 -2.00 -27.01 -26.41
CA GLY A 139 -2.73 -27.34 -25.21
C GLY A 139 -2.96 -26.12 -24.30
N LYS A 140 -4.19 -25.57 -24.30
CA LYS A 140 -4.67 -24.58 -23.30
C LYS A 140 -4.58 -25.17 -21.90
N LYS A 141 -3.39 -25.21 -21.30
CA LYS A 141 -3.18 -25.35 -19.86
C LYS A 141 -3.03 -23.97 -19.28
N ALA A 142 -3.74 -23.71 -18.19
CA ALA A 142 -3.56 -22.49 -17.39
C ALA A 142 -2.06 -22.19 -17.30
N GLU A 143 -1.67 -21.03 -17.82
CA GLU A 143 -0.26 -20.60 -17.87
C GLU A 143 0.19 -20.44 -16.43
N ARG A 144 0.89 -21.43 -15.91
CA ARG A 144 1.50 -21.33 -14.57
C ARG A 144 2.57 -20.24 -14.67
N ILE A 145 2.32 -19.14 -13.98
CA ILE A 145 3.31 -18.06 -13.83
C ILE A 145 4.58 -18.72 -13.24
N LYS A 146 5.66 -18.69 -14.01
CA LYS A 146 6.96 -19.14 -13.52
C LYS A 146 7.68 -17.91 -12.96
N PHE A 147 8.13 -17.98 -11.73
CA PHE A 147 8.94 -16.93 -11.13
C PHE A 147 10.43 -17.17 -11.36
N ASN A 148 11.18 -16.10 -11.54
CA ASN A 148 12.62 -16.16 -11.37
C ASN A 148 12.91 -16.21 -9.87
N TYR A 149 13.41 -17.35 -9.40
CA TYR A 149 13.73 -17.54 -7.98
C TYR A 149 15.08 -16.90 -7.61
N ASP A 150 15.25 -15.61 -7.95
CA ASP A 150 16.37 -14.81 -7.48
C ASP A 150 16.15 -14.43 -6.02
N ILE A 151 16.94 -15.04 -5.12
CA ILE A 151 16.80 -14.85 -3.68
C ILE A 151 17.00 -13.39 -3.24
N VAL A 152 17.83 -12.61 -3.96
CA VAL A 152 18.07 -11.21 -3.62
C VAL A 152 16.84 -10.37 -3.91
N LEU A 153 16.20 -10.57 -5.08
CA LEU A 153 14.98 -9.87 -5.46
C LEU A 153 13.82 -10.28 -4.55
N ILE A 154 13.70 -11.57 -4.25
CA ILE A 154 12.65 -12.09 -3.37
C ILE A 154 12.81 -11.57 -1.95
N THR A 155 14.04 -11.50 -1.44
CA THR A 155 14.30 -10.90 -0.11
C THR A 155 13.89 -9.43 -0.06
N LYS A 156 14.20 -8.65 -1.08
CA LYS A 156 13.74 -7.24 -1.19
C LYS A 156 12.22 -7.14 -1.21
N LEU A 157 11.56 -8.01 -1.98
CA LEU A 157 10.09 -8.05 -2.08
C LEU A 157 9.46 -8.33 -0.71
N VAL A 158 9.99 -9.31 0.03
CA VAL A 158 9.56 -9.66 1.39
C VAL A 158 9.75 -8.47 2.34
N ASP A 159 10.94 -7.85 2.35
CA ASP A 159 11.24 -6.72 3.24
C ASP A 159 10.31 -5.51 2.96
N ILE A 160 9.96 -5.25 1.70
CA ILE A 160 8.97 -4.21 1.34
C ILE A 160 7.57 -4.59 1.82
N ALA A 161 7.12 -5.82 1.59
CA ALA A 161 5.80 -6.29 2.04
C ALA A 161 5.65 -6.21 3.56
N GLU A 162 6.71 -6.56 4.32
CA GLU A 162 6.75 -6.43 5.78
C GLU A 162 6.66 -4.96 6.21
N LYS A 163 7.44 -4.07 5.58
CA LYS A 163 7.45 -2.62 5.85
C LYS A 163 6.08 -1.99 5.60
N MET A 164 5.40 -2.37 4.50
CA MET A 164 4.06 -1.87 4.18
C MET A 164 3.00 -2.30 5.18
N GLY A 165 3.18 -3.43 5.85
CA GLY A 165 2.19 -3.99 6.78
C GLY A 165 0.95 -4.58 6.10
N ASP A 166 0.91 -4.64 4.77
CA ASP A 166 -0.20 -5.19 3.99
C ASP A 166 -0.22 -6.71 4.07
N ALA A 167 -1.27 -7.27 4.70
CA ALA A 167 -1.41 -8.72 4.90
C ALA A 167 -1.44 -9.51 3.59
N LYS A 168 -2.05 -8.97 2.53
CA LYS A 168 -2.12 -9.61 1.22
C LYS A 168 -0.74 -9.68 0.57
N LYS A 169 0.00 -8.58 0.57
CA LYS A 169 1.35 -8.51 0.01
C LYS A 169 2.34 -9.40 0.78
N LYS A 170 2.22 -9.45 2.11
CA LYS A 170 2.99 -10.40 2.94
C LYS A 170 2.69 -11.83 2.55
N LEU A 171 1.42 -12.19 2.37
CA LEU A 171 1.04 -13.56 2.00
C LEU A 171 1.49 -13.92 0.59
N GLU A 172 1.38 -12.99 -0.37
CA GLU A 172 1.89 -13.16 -1.74
C GLU A 172 3.41 -13.39 -1.76
N SER A 173 4.18 -12.57 -1.04
CA SER A 173 5.63 -12.72 -0.93
C SER A 173 6.03 -14.03 -0.25
N PHE A 174 5.28 -14.45 0.77
CA PHE A 174 5.45 -15.74 1.44
C PHE A 174 5.24 -16.91 0.49
N ASP A 175 4.21 -16.87 -0.37
CA ASP A 175 3.96 -17.92 -1.39
C ASP A 175 5.09 -18.04 -2.40
N ILE A 176 5.72 -16.92 -2.76
CA ILE A 176 6.90 -16.92 -3.63
C ILE A 176 8.07 -17.63 -2.95
N VAL A 177 8.30 -17.38 -1.66
CA VAL A 177 9.37 -18.05 -0.89
C VAL A 177 9.13 -19.58 -0.82
N ILE A 178 7.90 -20.00 -0.49
CA ILE A 178 7.53 -21.43 -0.50
C ILE A 178 7.77 -22.04 -1.89
N SER A 179 7.37 -21.33 -2.94
CA SER A 179 7.58 -21.78 -4.31
C SER A 179 9.07 -21.87 -4.65
N GLY A 180 9.88 -20.94 -4.17
CA GLY A 180 11.34 -20.97 -4.30
C GLY A 180 11.95 -22.22 -3.67
N ILE A 181 11.53 -22.60 -2.46
CA ILE A 181 11.97 -23.83 -1.80
C ILE A 181 11.63 -25.07 -2.65
N LYS A 182 10.42 -25.12 -3.19
CA LYS A 182 9.95 -26.27 -4.02
C LYS A 182 10.72 -26.43 -5.33
N HIS A 183 11.14 -25.32 -5.92
CA HIS A 183 11.81 -25.28 -7.22
C HIS A 183 13.31 -25.06 -7.15
N SER A 184 13.88 -24.99 -5.95
CA SER A 184 15.32 -24.83 -5.77
C SER A 184 16.09 -25.99 -6.40
N SER A 185 17.08 -25.68 -7.23
CA SER A 185 17.89 -26.64 -7.97
C SER A 185 19.14 -27.08 -7.20
N SER A 186 19.55 -26.33 -6.19
CA SER A 186 20.73 -26.61 -5.38
C SER A 186 20.41 -26.61 -3.88
N ARG A 187 21.27 -27.24 -3.12
CA ARG A 187 21.21 -27.23 -1.66
C ARG A 187 21.31 -25.83 -1.11
N SER A 188 22.35 -25.08 -1.53
CA SER A 188 22.56 -23.71 -1.06
C SER A 188 21.35 -22.83 -1.29
N GLN A 189 20.74 -22.91 -2.47
CA GLN A 189 19.52 -22.17 -2.78
C GLN A 189 18.35 -22.58 -1.86
N THR A 190 18.23 -23.86 -1.53
CA THR A 190 17.20 -24.33 -0.59
C THR A 190 17.42 -23.77 0.81
N GLU A 191 18.69 -23.77 1.28
CA GLU A 191 19.07 -23.20 2.58
C GLU A 191 18.77 -21.70 2.66
N ASP A 192 19.10 -20.94 1.62
CA ASP A 192 18.81 -19.50 1.53
C ASP A 192 17.30 -19.21 1.66
N PHE A 193 16.46 -19.97 0.96
CA PHE A 193 15.01 -19.83 1.06
C PHE A 193 14.45 -20.27 2.42
N LEU A 194 15.02 -21.30 3.05
CA LEU A 194 14.61 -21.71 4.39
C LEU A 194 14.98 -20.65 5.43
N MET A 195 16.17 -20.02 5.33
CA MET A 195 16.54 -18.90 6.18
C MET A 195 15.59 -17.70 5.98
N LEU A 196 15.18 -17.42 4.74
CA LEU A 196 14.21 -16.38 4.46
C LEU A 196 12.83 -16.71 5.04
N LEU A 197 12.40 -17.96 4.95
CA LEU A 197 11.15 -18.45 5.56
C LEU A 197 11.18 -18.27 7.09
N GLU A 198 12.29 -18.65 7.73
CA GLU A 198 12.49 -18.48 9.18
C GLU A 198 12.43 -16.98 9.57
N LYS A 199 13.09 -16.11 8.79
CA LYS A 199 13.04 -14.66 8.97
C LYS A 199 11.62 -14.12 8.93
N ILE A 200 10.80 -14.56 7.94
CA ILE A 200 9.41 -14.14 7.80
C ILE A 200 8.59 -14.60 9.01
N VAL A 201 8.68 -15.87 9.36
CA VAL A 201 7.93 -16.45 10.49
C VAL A 201 8.28 -15.77 11.80
N SER A 202 9.58 -15.55 12.10
CA SER A 202 10.02 -14.92 13.35
C SER A 202 9.57 -13.46 13.48
N ARG A 203 9.35 -12.75 12.38
CA ARG A 203 8.93 -11.34 12.38
C ARG A 203 7.43 -11.14 12.36
N ASN A 204 6.69 -12.12 11.82
CA ASN A 204 5.24 -12.02 11.68
C ASN A 204 4.56 -12.73 12.85
N LYS A 205 3.57 -12.05 13.46
CA LYS A 205 2.68 -12.61 14.49
C LYS A 205 1.35 -13.09 13.89
N GLU A 206 1.22 -13.08 12.58
CA GLU A 206 0.00 -13.49 11.89
C GLU A 206 -0.12 -15.02 11.90
N LYS A 207 -1.12 -15.52 12.61
CA LYS A 207 -1.38 -16.97 12.74
C LYS A 207 -1.51 -17.67 11.37
N SER A 208 -2.10 -17.00 10.39
CA SER A 208 -2.26 -17.49 9.02
C SER A 208 -0.92 -17.81 8.33
N ILE A 209 0.10 -17.00 8.55
CA ILE A 209 1.46 -17.21 8.02
C ILE A 209 2.11 -18.41 8.69
N HIS A 210 1.99 -18.51 10.05
CA HIS A 210 2.54 -19.63 10.81
C HIS A 210 1.87 -20.96 10.45
N GLU A 211 0.53 -21.01 10.36
CA GLU A 211 -0.19 -22.21 9.92
C GLU A 211 0.20 -22.62 8.51
N LYS A 212 0.33 -21.68 7.59
CA LYS A 212 0.72 -21.96 6.20
C LYS A 212 2.15 -22.47 6.11
N ALA A 213 3.09 -21.88 6.87
CA ALA A 213 4.47 -22.35 6.96
C ALA A 213 4.55 -23.77 7.52
N LEU A 214 3.84 -24.04 8.61
CA LEU A 214 3.81 -25.34 9.26
C LEU A 214 3.23 -26.41 8.31
N ASN A 215 2.10 -26.12 7.67
CA ASN A 215 1.46 -27.05 6.72
C ASN A 215 2.38 -27.34 5.53
N PHE A 216 3.07 -26.34 4.99
CA PHE A 216 4.06 -26.54 3.93
C PHE A 216 5.21 -27.45 4.37
N LEU A 217 5.83 -27.13 5.52
CA LEU A 217 6.96 -27.91 6.03
C LEU A 217 6.58 -29.37 6.33
N LEU A 218 5.38 -29.61 6.85
CA LEU A 218 4.88 -30.96 7.12
C LEU A 218 4.56 -31.73 5.83
N ALA A 219 3.94 -31.07 4.83
CA ALA A 219 3.57 -31.71 3.57
C ALA A 219 4.78 -32.10 2.72
N ASP A 220 5.79 -31.23 2.68
CA ASP A 220 7.02 -31.47 1.89
C ASP A 220 8.19 -32.01 2.75
N PHE A 221 7.94 -32.30 4.02
CA PHE A 221 8.95 -32.75 5.00
C PHE A 221 9.77 -33.94 4.49
N GLY A 222 9.14 -34.95 3.89
CA GLY A 222 9.83 -36.12 3.37
C GLY A 222 10.86 -35.78 2.28
N LYS A 223 10.55 -34.81 1.41
CA LYS A 223 11.46 -34.36 0.35
C LYS A 223 12.60 -33.53 0.89
N LEU A 224 12.30 -32.61 1.82
CA LEU A 224 13.28 -31.76 2.50
C LEU A 224 14.18 -32.61 3.41
N TYR A 225 13.62 -33.61 4.08
CA TYR A 225 14.33 -34.51 4.98
C TYR A 225 15.34 -35.44 4.28
N GLN A 226 15.15 -35.77 3.01
CA GLN A 226 16.13 -36.55 2.23
C GLN A 226 17.44 -35.76 2.00
N LYS A 227 17.40 -34.43 2.07
CA LYS A 227 18.58 -33.55 2.06
C LYS A 227 19.14 -33.50 3.49
N VAL A 228 19.97 -34.51 3.85
CA VAL A 228 20.46 -34.81 5.23
C VAL A 228 20.89 -33.59 6.05
N GLU A 229 21.43 -32.58 5.40
CA GLU A 229 22.08 -31.43 6.01
C GLU A 229 21.12 -30.27 6.35
N ILE A 230 19.89 -30.33 5.84
CA ILE A 230 18.83 -29.33 6.11
C ILE A 230 17.91 -29.79 7.27
N ARG A 231 18.05 -31.02 7.74
CA ARG A 231 17.17 -31.64 8.74
C ARG A 231 17.05 -30.84 10.03
N SER A 232 18.18 -30.37 10.55
CA SER A 232 18.20 -29.62 11.83
C SER A 232 17.44 -28.31 11.72
N GLN A 233 17.60 -27.56 10.61
CA GLN A 233 16.91 -26.30 10.36
C GLN A 233 15.39 -26.50 10.23
N VAL A 234 14.96 -27.53 9.46
CA VAL A 234 13.54 -27.85 9.29
C VAL A 234 12.92 -28.28 10.62
N PHE A 235 13.59 -29.11 11.42
CA PHE A 235 13.11 -29.52 12.75
C PHE A 235 13.00 -28.33 13.71
N GLN A 236 13.98 -27.46 13.75
CA GLN A 236 13.97 -26.28 14.59
C GLN A 236 12.81 -25.35 14.20
N LEU A 237 12.64 -25.11 12.90
CA LEU A 237 11.57 -24.26 12.40
C LEU A 237 10.18 -24.84 12.69
N VAL A 238 9.97 -26.14 12.50
CA VAL A 238 8.71 -26.83 12.84
C VAL A 238 8.46 -26.77 14.35
N GLY A 239 9.49 -26.93 15.17
CA GLY A 239 9.39 -26.82 16.63
C GLY A 239 8.95 -25.43 17.08
N ASN A 240 9.57 -24.39 16.56
CA ASN A 240 9.23 -23.01 16.85
C ASN A 240 7.80 -22.69 16.42
N LEU A 241 7.42 -23.05 15.19
CA LEU A 241 6.07 -22.83 14.68
C LEU A 241 4.96 -23.52 15.49
N LYS A 242 5.22 -24.72 15.99
CA LYS A 242 4.27 -25.42 16.86
C LYS A 242 4.07 -24.69 18.19
N MET A 243 5.16 -24.16 18.78
CA MET A 243 5.07 -23.39 20.04
C MET A 243 4.32 -22.06 19.85
N ASP A 244 4.50 -21.39 18.72
CA ASP A 244 3.83 -20.11 18.41
C ASP A 244 2.32 -20.28 18.16
N LEU A 245 1.87 -21.49 17.81
CA LEU A 245 0.47 -21.79 17.52
C LEU A 245 -0.30 -22.37 18.71
N MET A 246 0.37 -22.78 19.78
CA MET A 246 -0.24 -23.28 21.03
C MET A 246 -0.60 -22.14 21.98
#